data_f23fcaabc64b863bcecc336d8898716b
#
_entry.id   f23fcaabc64b863bcecc336d8898716b
#
_cell.length_a   1.000
_cell.length_b   1.000
_cell.length_c   1.000
_cell.angle_alpha   90.00
_cell.angle_beta   90.00
_cell.angle_gamma   90.00
#
_symmetry.space_group_name_H-M   'P 1'
#
loop_
_entity.id
_entity.type
_entity.pdbx_description
1 polymer ?
#
loop_
_entity_poly.entity_id
_entity_poly.type
_entity_poly.pdbx_seq_one_letter_code
_entity_poly.pdbx_strand_id
1 'polypeptide(L)'
;MIETTDFNKSEQYTLSIRLSTDGFSFSVFNPLGDGEFSYYDRAVDESFSLTANLKQTFRELAWLERPFRRVNVLMADKRFTFIPLEFFEDEQTEIIFYHNHPKRENETVQYNILHKNSTVVLFGMDKSVCSFLREQYPDVKFYSQASPFIEFFSSKSRLGNNRKMYAHLRKDAVDV
;
A
#
# COMPACT_ATOMS: atom_id res chain seq x y z
N MET A 1 22.31 -3.54 -0.59
CA MET A 1 23.01 -4.76 -0.12
C MET A 1 22.06 -5.44 0.84
N ILE A 2 21.64 -6.66 0.54
CA ILE A 2 20.73 -7.43 1.39
C ILE A 2 21.60 -8.07 2.46
N GLU A 3 21.93 -7.33 3.48
CA GLU A 3 22.58 -7.91 4.63
C GLU A 3 21.54 -8.58 5.50
N THR A 4 21.56 -9.91 5.45
CA THR A 4 21.24 -10.85 6.53
C THR A 4 19.82 -10.90 7.09
N THR A 5 18.78 -10.62 6.31
CA THR A 5 17.44 -11.05 6.75
C THR A 5 17.37 -12.58 6.69
N ASP A 6 17.29 -13.23 7.85
CA ASP A 6 17.06 -14.68 7.92
C ASP A 6 15.59 -15.00 7.61
N PHE A 7 15.32 -15.20 6.32
CA PHE A 7 13.98 -15.55 5.86
C PHE A 7 13.45 -16.90 6.39
N ASN A 8 14.24 -17.70 7.10
CA ASN A 8 13.72 -18.89 7.77
C ASN A 8 12.77 -18.54 8.92
N LYS A 9 12.79 -17.27 9.37
CA LYS A 9 11.90 -16.74 10.40
C LYS A 9 10.82 -15.80 9.85
N SER A 10 10.55 -15.86 8.56
CA SER A 10 9.61 -14.93 7.88
C SER A 10 8.22 -14.89 8.49
N GLU A 11 7.75 -16.01 9.10
CA GLU A 11 6.48 -16.07 9.84
C GLU A 11 6.38 -15.10 11.04
N GLN A 12 7.50 -14.52 11.46
CA GLN A 12 7.54 -13.49 12.52
C GLN A 12 7.55 -12.08 11.94
N TYR A 13 7.80 -11.93 10.64
CA TYR A 13 8.04 -10.65 9.99
C TYR A 13 6.79 -10.06 9.36
N THR A 14 6.82 -8.74 9.21
CA THR A 14 5.85 -8.01 8.39
C THR A 14 6.47 -7.70 7.03
N LEU A 15 5.82 -8.15 5.97
CA LEU A 15 6.13 -7.74 4.61
C LEU A 15 5.25 -6.55 4.22
N SER A 16 5.84 -5.48 3.72
CA SER A 16 5.13 -4.38 3.09
C SER A 16 5.54 -4.29 1.62
N ILE A 17 4.55 -4.30 0.73
CA ILE A 17 4.71 -4.21 -0.72
C ILE A 17 4.14 -2.86 -1.16
N ARG A 18 4.97 -1.98 -1.70
CA ARG A 18 4.50 -0.75 -2.32
C ARG A 18 4.40 -0.98 -3.83
N LEU A 19 3.23 -0.72 -4.37
CA LEU A 19 2.94 -0.76 -5.80
C LEU A 19 2.80 0.67 -6.32
N SER A 20 3.51 0.99 -7.38
CA SER A 20 3.47 2.28 -8.04
C SER A 20 3.61 2.10 -9.55
N THR A 21 3.29 3.13 -10.31
CA THR A 21 3.49 3.14 -11.77
C THR A 21 4.96 3.15 -12.16
N ASP A 22 5.85 3.62 -11.28
CA ASP A 22 7.30 3.71 -11.49
C ASP A 22 8.07 2.49 -10.96
N GLY A 23 7.42 1.58 -10.24
CA GLY A 23 8.07 0.38 -9.72
C GLY A 23 7.41 -0.21 -8.49
N PHE A 24 8.03 -1.28 -8.01
CA PHE A 24 7.69 -1.94 -6.76
C PHE A 24 8.76 -1.70 -5.72
N SER A 25 8.37 -1.63 -4.47
CA SER A 25 9.31 -1.77 -3.39
C SER A 25 8.77 -2.73 -2.32
N PHE A 26 9.68 -3.47 -1.74
CA PHE A 26 9.39 -4.48 -0.73
C PHE A 26 10.18 -4.13 0.51
N SER A 27 9.53 -4.08 1.65
CA SER A 27 10.22 -3.95 2.93
C SER A 27 9.81 -5.05 3.88
N VAL A 28 10.79 -5.63 4.54
CA VAL A 28 10.62 -6.68 5.55
C VAL A 28 11.04 -6.12 6.89
N PHE A 29 10.12 -6.11 7.84
CA PHE A 29 10.33 -5.62 9.19
C PHE A 29 10.26 -6.77 10.18
N ASN A 30 11.31 -6.89 11.02
CA ASN A 30 11.36 -7.82 12.13
C ASN A 30 10.90 -7.11 13.42
N PRO A 31 9.67 -7.38 13.95
CA PRO A 31 9.19 -6.73 15.16
C PRO A 31 9.88 -7.23 16.45
N LEU A 32 10.61 -8.34 16.39
CA LEU A 32 11.33 -8.94 17.51
C LEU A 32 12.82 -8.59 17.52
N GLY A 33 13.29 -7.89 16.48
CA GLY A 33 14.66 -7.39 16.37
C GLY A 33 14.76 -5.93 16.82
N ASP A 34 15.95 -5.35 16.68
CA ASP A 34 16.27 -3.96 17.07
C ASP A 34 15.67 -2.89 16.12
N GLY A 35 14.54 -3.19 15.47
CA GLY A 35 13.90 -2.29 14.51
C GLY A 35 14.52 -2.33 13.11
N GLU A 36 15.31 -3.34 12.82
CA GLU A 36 15.91 -3.55 11.51
C GLU A 36 14.83 -3.83 10.47
N PHE A 37 15.00 -3.21 9.30
CA PHE A 37 14.19 -3.52 8.13
C PHE A 37 15.09 -3.67 6.91
N SER A 38 14.70 -4.59 6.04
CA SER A 38 15.33 -4.78 4.74
C SER A 38 14.46 -4.17 3.65
N TYR A 39 15.07 -3.57 2.65
CA TYR A 39 14.38 -2.85 1.59
C TYR A 39 14.89 -3.27 0.21
N TYR A 40 13.95 -3.43 -0.72
CA TYR A 40 14.21 -3.84 -2.10
C TYR A 40 13.39 -3.01 -3.05
N ASP A 41 14.03 -2.46 -4.07
CA ASP A 41 13.37 -1.80 -5.18
C ASP A 41 13.41 -2.66 -6.44
N ARG A 42 12.34 -2.56 -7.22
CA ARG A 42 12.23 -3.19 -8.52
C ARG A 42 11.55 -2.23 -9.50
N ALA A 43 12.24 -1.89 -10.58
CA ALA A 43 11.65 -1.14 -11.68
C ALA A 43 10.59 -1.99 -12.40
N VAL A 44 9.55 -1.35 -12.90
CA VAL A 44 8.53 -1.96 -13.76
C VAL A 44 9.01 -1.86 -15.21
N ASP A 45 8.86 -2.95 -15.96
CA ASP A 45 9.00 -2.94 -17.41
C ASP A 45 7.67 -2.50 -18.03
N GLU A 46 7.64 -1.33 -18.64
CA GLU A 46 6.44 -0.72 -19.21
C GLU A 46 5.83 -1.52 -20.37
N SER A 47 6.57 -2.46 -20.96
CA SER A 47 6.08 -3.35 -22.03
C SER A 47 5.15 -4.45 -21.52
N PHE A 48 5.10 -4.66 -20.20
CA PHE A 48 4.26 -5.68 -19.56
C PHE A 48 3.22 -5.05 -18.62
N SER A 49 2.13 -5.78 -18.39
CA SER A 49 1.15 -5.36 -17.38
C SER A 49 1.75 -5.36 -15.97
N LEU A 50 1.17 -4.56 -15.08
CA LEU A 50 1.58 -4.50 -13.67
C LEU A 50 1.59 -5.90 -13.02
N THR A 51 0.56 -6.71 -13.30
CA THR A 51 0.44 -8.09 -12.82
C THR A 51 1.56 -8.99 -13.37
N ALA A 52 1.93 -8.85 -14.64
CA ALA A 52 3.00 -9.65 -15.24
C ALA A 52 4.35 -9.32 -14.60
N ASN A 53 4.65 -8.03 -14.44
CA ASN A 53 5.84 -7.56 -13.72
C ASN A 53 5.90 -8.11 -12.28
N LEU A 54 4.77 -8.06 -11.57
CA LEU A 54 4.69 -8.55 -10.20
C LEU A 54 4.93 -10.07 -10.13
N LYS A 55 4.29 -10.85 -10.99
CA LYS A 55 4.51 -12.30 -11.09
C LYS A 55 5.95 -12.66 -11.42
N GLN A 56 6.58 -11.92 -12.32
CA GLN A 56 7.99 -12.11 -12.62
C GLN A 56 8.87 -11.82 -11.40
N THR A 57 8.60 -10.73 -10.68
CA THR A 57 9.32 -10.37 -9.46
C THR A 57 9.23 -11.46 -8.40
N PHE A 58 8.05 -12.09 -8.22
CA PHE A 58 7.87 -13.21 -7.29
C PHE A 58 8.71 -14.43 -7.69
N ARG A 59 8.80 -14.75 -8.98
CA ARG A 59 9.66 -15.85 -9.46
C ARG A 59 11.14 -15.60 -9.24
N GLU A 60 11.58 -14.34 -9.38
CA GLU A 60 12.97 -13.95 -9.20
C GLU A 60 13.38 -13.82 -7.73
N LEU A 61 12.45 -13.45 -6.86
CA LEU A 61 12.65 -13.26 -5.43
C LEU A 61 11.91 -14.34 -4.63
N ALA A 62 12.44 -15.56 -4.66
CA ALA A 62 11.79 -16.75 -4.05
C ALA A 62 11.42 -16.57 -2.56
N TRP A 63 12.05 -15.64 -1.85
CA TRP A 63 11.69 -15.33 -0.47
C TRP A 63 10.31 -14.68 -0.34
N LEU A 64 9.77 -14.07 -1.40
CA LEU A 64 8.40 -13.55 -1.42
C LEU A 64 7.33 -14.65 -1.33
N GLU A 65 7.64 -15.87 -1.72
CA GLU A 65 6.70 -17.01 -1.64
C GLU A 65 6.61 -17.60 -0.22
N ARG A 66 7.42 -17.10 0.71
CA ARG A 66 7.40 -17.59 2.10
C ARG A 66 6.22 -17.02 2.88
N PRO A 67 5.75 -17.72 3.92
CA PRO A 67 4.74 -17.20 4.81
C PRO A 67 5.29 -16.02 5.62
N PHE A 68 4.48 -14.96 5.76
CA PHE A 68 4.76 -13.82 6.63
C PHE A 68 3.66 -13.67 7.67
N ARG A 69 4.00 -13.17 8.85
CA ARG A 69 3.02 -12.89 9.90
C ARG A 69 1.96 -11.89 9.45
N ARG A 70 2.35 -10.93 8.65
CA ARG A 70 1.47 -9.89 8.10
C ARG A 70 2.00 -9.44 6.75
N VAL A 71 1.09 -9.26 5.81
CA VAL A 71 1.42 -8.68 4.51
C VAL A 71 0.53 -7.46 4.28
N ASN A 72 1.16 -6.31 4.07
CA ASN A 72 0.50 -5.05 3.73
C ASN A 72 0.89 -4.64 2.32
N VAL A 73 -0.09 -4.23 1.53
CA VAL A 73 0.12 -3.72 0.18
C VAL A 73 -0.30 -2.27 0.13
N LEU A 74 0.60 -1.39 -0.25
CA LEU A 74 0.35 0.04 -0.42
C LEU A 74 0.23 0.38 -1.90
N MET A 75 -0.91 0.91 -2.30
CA MET A 75 -1.10 1.50 -3.63
C MET A 75 -0.67 2.96 -3.62
N ALA A 76 0.40 3.26 -4.33
CA ALA A 76 0.95 4.61 -4.48
C ALA A 76 0.45 5.24 -5.78
N ASP A 77 -0.83 5.56 -5.82
CA ASP A 77 -1.49 6.31 -6.89
C ASP A 77 -2.09 7.60 -6.30
N LYS A 78 -2.23 8.62 -7.15
CA LYS A 78 -2.92 9.87 -6.82
C LYS A 78 -4.45 9.78 -6.93
N ARG A 79 -4.98 8.62 -7.35
CA ARG A 79 -6.41 8.36 -7.46
C ARG A 79 -6.95 7.81 -6.14
N PHE A 80 -7.30 8.71 -5.26
CA PHE A 80 -8.01 8.41 -4.02
C PHE A 80 -9.03 9.51 -3.73
N THR A 81 -10.07 9.16 -2.97
CA THR A 81 -11.14 10.07 -2.54
C THR A 81 -11.35 9.93 -1.05
N PHE A 82 -11.50 11.05 -0.36
CA PHE A 82 -11.84 11.07 1.06
C PHE A 82 -13.35 11.23 1.26
N ILE A 83 -13.89 10.48 2.21
CA ILE A 83 -15.28 10.57 2.64
C ILE A 83 -15.29 10.69 4.17
N PRO A 84 -16.04 11.64 4.77
CA PRO A 84 -16.28 11.59 6.21
C PRO A 84 -16.94 10.25 6.59
N LEU A 85 -16.49 9.65 7.68
CA LEU A 85 -16.94 8.32 8.10
C LEU A 85 -18.48 8.26 8.31
N GLU A 86 -19.09 9.35 8.74
CA GLU A 86 -20.53 9.46 8.97
C GLU A 86 -21.39 9.35 7.69
N PHE A 87 -20.77 9.61 6.50
CA PHE A 87 -21.45 9.52 5.20
C PHE A 87 -21.00 8.29 4.40
N PHE A 88 -20.22 7.40 5.01
CA PHE A 88 -19.73 6.23 4.33
C PHE A 88 -20.76 5.11 4.30
N GLU A 89 -21.09 4.65 3.10
CA GLU A 89 -21.90 3.48 2.82
C GLU A 89 -21.13 2.59 1.83
N ASP A 90 -20.94 1.31 2.17
CA ASP A 90 -20.12 0.37 1.38
C ASP A 90 -20.66 0.21 -0.05
N GLU A 91 -21.97 0.17 -0.20
CA GLU A 91 -22.66 0.02 -1.48
C GLU A 91 -22.46 1.21 -2.43
N GLN A 92 -22.06 2.37 -1.91
CA GLN A 92 -21.85 3.59 -2.70
C GLN A 92 -20.39 3.84 -3.06
N THR A 93 -19.46 3.00 -2.61
CA THR A 93 -18.02 3.19 -2.81
C THR A 93 -17.63 3.39 -4.27
N GLU A 94 -18.12 2.54 -5.16
CA GLU A 94 -17.80 2.64 -6.60
C GLU A 94 -18.40 3.92 -7.21
N ILE A 95 -19.63 4.27 -6.85
CA ILE A 95 -20.32 5.45 -7.37
C ILE A 95 -19.54 6.71 -7.00
N ILE A 96 -19.18 6.85 -5.72
CA ILE A 96 -18.46 8.01 -5.21
C ILE A 96 -17.06 8.09 -5.80
N PHE A 97 -16.37 6.96 -5.90
CA PHE A 97 -15.00 6.91 -6.44
C PHE A 97 -15.01 7.32 -7.93
N TYR A 98 -15.88 6.73 -8.74
CA TYR A 98 -15.93 7.01 -10.18
C TYR A 98 -16.63 8.34 -10.53
N HIS A 99 -17.27 8.99 -9.58
CA HIS A 99 -17.68 10.39 -9.74
C HIS A 99 -16.44 11.33 -9.83
N ASN A 100 -15.39 11.00 -9.06
CA ASN A 100 -14.17 11.81 -8.99
C ASN A 100 -13.06 11.32 -9.95
N HIS A 101 -13.15 10.09 -10.42
CA HIS A 101 -12.08 9.45 -11.21
C HIS A 101 -12.65 8.71 -12.42
N PRO A 102 -12.02 8.79 -13.59
CA PRO A 102 -12.44 7.99 -14.73
C PRO A 102 -12.30 6.50 -14.42
N LYS A 103 -13.30 5.72 -14.83
CA LYS A 103 -13.27 4.26 -14.68
C LYS A 103 -12.15 3.66 -15.54
N ARG A 104 -11.38 2.74 -14.96
CA ARG A 104 -10.36 1.96 -15.69
C ARG A 104 -10.83 0.53 -15.89
N GLU A 105 -10.37 -0.10 -16.96
CA GLU A 105 -10.58 -1.53 -17.15
C GLU A 105 -9.87 -2.33 -16.04
N ASN A 106 -10.46 -3.47 -15.69
CA ASN A 106 -9.91 -4.38 -14.69
C ASN A 106 -9.63 -3.74 -13.33
N GLU A 107 -10.38 -2.69 -12.96
CA GLU A 107 -10.23 -1.98 -11.68
C GLU A 107 -11.28 -2.43 -10.66
N THR A 108 -10.88 -2.51 -9.40
CA THR A 108 -11.77 -2.62 -8.24
C THR A 108 -11.51 -1.47 -7.29
N VAL A 109 -12.56 -0.95 -6.67
CA VAL A 109 -12.44 0.06 -5.62
C VAL A 109 -12.25 -0.64 -4.28
N GLN A 110 -11.25 -0.18 -3.55
CA GLN A 110 -10.96 -0.60 -2.18
C GLN A 110 -11.13 0.61 -1.25
N TYR A 111 -11.25 0.35 0.05
CA TYR A 111 -11.30 1.44 1.02
C TYR A 111 -10.53 1.14 2.31
N ASN A 112 -10.13 2.20 3.00
CA ASN A 112 -9.55 2.13 4.32
C ASN A 112 -10.32 3.04 5.27
N ILE A 113 -10.80 2.50 6.38
CA ILE A 113 -11.48 3.26 7.43
C ILE A 113 -10.45 3.73 8.45
N LEU A 114 -10.32 5.05 8.59
CA LEU A 114 -9.41 5.70 9.52
C LEU A 114 -10.23 6.24 10.71
N HIS A 115 -10.59 5.36 11.63
CA HIS A 115 -11.47 5.70 12.75
C HIS A 115 -11.00 6.91 13.57
N LYS A 116 -9.68 7.01 13.83
CA LYS A 116 -9.10 8.14 14.59
C LYS A 116 -9.23 9.49 13.90
N ASN A 117 -9.46 9.47 12.60
CA ASN A 117 -9.59 10.65 11.75
C ASN A 117 -11.02 10.87 11.27
N SER A 118 -11.97 9.98 11.64
CA SER A 118 -13.35 9.99 11.16
C SER A 118 -13.44 10.11 9.63
N THR A 119 -12.55 9.40 8.92
CA THR A 119 -12.38 9.50 7.47
C THR A 119 -12.27 8.12 6.85
N VAL A 120 -12.82 7.96 5.66
CA VAL A 120 -12.62 6.79 4.80
C VAL A 120 -11.85 7.22 3.55
N VAL A 121 -10.89 6.42 3.14
CA VAL A 121 -10.09 6.63 1.93
C VAL A 121 -10.50 5.59 0.91
N LEU A 122 -11.12 6.01 -0.19
CA LEU A 122 -11.40 5.16 -1.35
C LEU A 122 -10.23 5.20 -2.32
N PHE A 123 -9.88 4.08 -2.95
CA PHE A 123 -8.81 4.01 -3.95
C PHE A 123 -9.00 2.86 -4.92
N GLY A 124 -8.50 3.04 -6.15
CA GLY A 124 -8.58 2.02 -7.20
C GLY A 124 -7.39 1.06 -7.18
N MET A 125 -7.65 -0.21 -7.46
CA MET A 125 -6.61 -1.23 -7.64
C MET A 125 -6.94 -2.13 -8.83
N ASP A 126 -5.91 -2.65 -9.49
CA ASP A 126 -6.07 -3.67 -10.52
C ASP A 126 -6.57 -5.00 -9.90
N LYS A 127 -7.65 -5.55 -10.48
CA LYS A 127 -8.27 -6.80 -10.00
C LYS A 127 -7.32 -7.99 -10.07
N SER A 128 -6.52 -8.08 -11.14
CA SER A 128 -5.59 -9.19 -11.35
C SER A 128 -4.44 -9.15 -10.34
N VAL A 129 -3.98 -7.94 -9.99
CA VAL A 129 -2.99 -7.74 -8.91
C VAL A 129 -3.58 -8.15 -7.57
N CYS A 130 -4.81 -7.71 -7.26
CA CYS A 130 -5.49 -8.09 -6.02
C CYS A 130 -5.68 -9.60 -5.90
N SER A 131 -6.14 -10.25 -6.98
CA SER A 131 -6.34 -11.71 -7.01
C SER A 131 -5.03 -12.44 -6.81
N PHE A 132 -3.99 -12.08 -7.55
CA PHE A 132 -2.67 -12.70 -7.41
C PHE A 132 -2.13 -12.58 -5.98
N LEU A 133 -2.19 -11.39 -5.38
CA LEU A 133 -1.67 -11.19 -4.03
C LEU A 133 -2.49 -11.92 -2.96
N ARG A 134 -3.82 -12.07 -3.14
CA ARG A 134 -4.67 -12.88 -2.25
C ARG A 134 -4.39 -14.39 -2.38
N GLU A 135 -4.03 -14.86 -3.57
CA GLU A 135 -3.59 -16.25 -3.77
C GLU A 135 -2.27 -16.54 -3.05
N GLN A 136 -1.33 -15.58 -3.06
CA GLN A 136 -0.05 -15.73 -2.37
C GLN A 136 -0.19 -15.54 -0.84
N TYR A 137 -1.03 -14.59 -0.42
CA TYR A 137 -1.20 -14.21 0.97
C TYR A 137 -2.69 -14.04 1.30
N PRO A 138 -3.37 -15.07 1.82
CA PRO A 138 -4.82 -15.04 2.08
C PRO A 138 -5.27 -13.85 2.97
N ASP A 139 -4.45 -13.47 3.95
CA ASP A 139 -4.73 -12.38 4.91
C ASP A 139 -4.13 -11.03 4.49
N VAL A 140 -3.77 -10.85 3.21
CA VAL A 140 -3.19 -9.61 2.70
C VAL A 140 -4.15 -8.43 2.88
N LYS A 141 -3.60 -7.30 3.34
CA LYS A 141 -4.35 -6.05 3.49
C LYS A 141 -3.88 -5.02 2.48
N PHE A 142 -4.84 -4.34 1.87
CA PHE A 142 -4.59 -3.30 0.87
C PHE A 142 -4.83 -1.91 1.47
N TYR A 143 -3.92 -1.00 1.17
CA TYR A 143 -3.96 0.37 1.66
C TYR A 143 -3.69 1.36 0.53
N SER A 144 -4.42 2.48 0.53
CA SER A 144 -3.94 3.67 -0.15
C SER A 144 -2.71 4.21 0.55
N GLN A 145 -1.73 4.73 -0.19
CA GLN A 145 -0.58 5.43 0.39
C GLN A 145 -1.01 6.62 1.28
N ALA A 146 -2.14 7.26 0.98
CA ALA A 146 -2.69 8.34 1.79
C ALA A 146 -3.05 7.89 3.22
N SER A 147 -3.51 6.63 3.41
CA SER A 147 -4.00 6.14 4.69
C SER A 147 -2.94 6.17 5.80
N PRO A 148 -1.77 5.54 5.67
CA PRO A 148 -0.74 5.60 6.70
C PRO A 148 -0.16 7.01 6.90
N PHE A 149 -0.14 7.86 5.87
CA PHE A 149 0.31 9.24 6.02
C PHE A 149 -0.66 10.05 6.87
N ILE A 150 -1.97 9.95 6.63
CA ILE A 150 -2.98 10.62 7.44
C ILE A 150 -2.86 10.20 8.91
N GLU A 151 -2.78 8.90 9.19
CA GLU A 151 -2.63 8.42 10.56
C GLU A 151 -1.34 8.91 11.22
N PHE A 152 -0.22 8.86 10.52
CA PHE A 152 1.06 9.31 11.03
C PHE A 152 1.08 10.82 11.29
N PHE A 153 0.68 11.62 10.31
CA PHE A 153 0.72 13.07 10.42
C PHE A 153 -0.32 13.62 11.39
N SER A 154 -1.51 13.04 11.46
CA SER A 154 -2.50 13.44 12.45
C SER A 154 -2.02 13.16 13.88
N SER A 155 -1.33 12.05 14.11
CA SER A 155 -0.71 11.75 15.40
C SER A 155 0.37 12.78 15.78
N LYS A 156 1.19 13.19 14.83
CA LYS A 156 2.23 14.21 15.01
C LYS A 156 1.65 15.62 15.15
N SER A 157 0.56 15.92 14.46
CA SER A 157 -0.11 17.23 14.50
C SER A 157 -0.73 17.54 15.87
N ARG A 158 -1.20 16.50 16.57
CA ARG A 158 -1.75 16.64 17.93
C ARG A 158 -0.72 17.01 18.99
N LEU A 159 0.57 16.90 18.66
CA LEU A 159 1.67 17.25 19.55
C LEU A 159 2.06 18.74 19.36
N GLY A 160 1.43 19.63 20.13
CA GLY A 160 1.75 21.07 20.18
C GLY A 160 0.69 21.97 19.50
N ASN A 161 0.78 23.29 19.78
CA ASN A 161 -0.20 24.29 19.35
C ASN A 161 0.12 24.96 18.01
N ASN A 162 1.20 24.58 17.33
CA ASN A 162 1.60 25.19 16.08
C ASN A 162 0.87 24.58 14.89
N ARG A 163 0.45 25.39 13.94
CA ARG A 163 0.01 24.92 12.62
C ARG A 163 1.19 24.26 11.90
N LYS A 164 1.00 23.05 11.40
CA LYS A 164 2.03 22.28 10.70
C LYS A 164 1.53 21.90 9.32
N MET A 165 2.41 22.00 8.35
CA MET A 165 2.23 21.41 7.02
C MET A 165 3.19 20.23 6.91
N TYR A 166 2.69 19.13 6.41
CA TYR A 166 3.50 17.94 6.13
C TYR A 166 3.54 17.72 4.64
N ALA A 167 4.72 17.50 4.11
CA ALA A 167 4.92 17.21 2.69
C ALA A 167 5.71 15.92 2.54
N HIS A 168 5.23 15.04 1.66
CA HIS A 168 5.93 13.84 1.23
C HIS A 168 6.39 14.01 -0.20
N LEU A 169 7.69 14.10 -0.39
CA LEU A 169 8.30 14.29 -1.71
C LEU A 169 8.58 12.93 -2.35
N ARG A 170 8.10 12.75 -3.59
CA ARG A 170 8.42 11.62 -4.46
C ARG A 170 9.12 12.13 -5.72
N LYS A 171 9.67 11.21 -6.52
CA LYS A 171 10.40 11.57 -7.75
C LYS A 171 9.59 12.50 -8.67
N ASP A 172 8.29 12.21 -8.85
CA ASP A 172 7.41 12.89 -9.78
C ASP A 172 6.13 13.47 -9.15
N ALA A 173 6.05 13.51 -7.81
CA ALA A 173 4.87 13.99 -7.10
C ALA A 173 5.21 14.51 -5.69
N VAL A 174 4.33 15.39 -5.20
CA VAL A 174 4.34 15.87 -3.83
C VAL A 174 2.95 15.65 -3.24
N ASP A 175 2.89 14.95 -2.12
CA ASP A 175 1.69 14.82 -1.31
C ASP A 175 1.78 15.83 -0.16
N VAL A 176 0.75 16.68 0.05
CA VAL A 176 0.72 17.75 1.07
C VAL A 176 -0.50 17.58 1.96
#